data_7f7a4a13d9770659c434e8f785b9629b
#
_entry.id   7f7a4a13d9770659c434e8f785b9629b
#
_cell.length_a   1.000
_cell.length_b   1.000
_cell.length_c   1.000
_cell.angle_alpha   90.00
_cell.angle_beta   90.00
_cell.angle_gamma   90.00
#
_symmetry.space_group_name_H-M   'P 1'
#
loop_
_entity.id
_entity.type
_entity.pdbx_description
1 polymer ?
#
loop_
_entity_poly.entity_id
_entity_poly.type
_entity_poly.pdbx_seq_one_letter_code
_entity_poly.pdbx_strand_id
1 'polypeptide(L)'
;MPGVSCVLLWNSFDGKGGPQALEALMRKIELLGAVRVGRMYIESAIYFATQPKSACKTFQVLTTAEYPASCFVLTDNNTMLVTDLAFREFAGYLKSFYQRKKKLQVEGKGIKYKLGDFGVNFVTLFTGQSANVRGYLIEVSFEASCMIQLCGDVLRAFITQVLPDICPPVSDPNSAEHIFSQSFHRAVQLGSFDTPRWPPCQLASTDLQSASMDSPLSHACARLTMMQYAEHINTVRRISRQSIHPNFGPPSSTQYASTSVPASPIITSAPRTSSASGAPS
;
A
#
# COMPACT_ATOMS: atom_id res chain seq x y z
N MET A 1 -14.39 21.24 -2.48
CA MET A 1 -13.65 20.64 -3.61
C MET A 1 -12.64 19.68 -3.03
N PRO A 2 -12.40 18.51 -3.62
CA PRO A 2 -11.33 17.64 -3.16
C PRO A 2 -9.99 18.34 -3.42
N GLY A 3 -9.25 18.59 -2.35
CA GLY A 3 -7.92 19.18 -2.41
C GLY A 3 -6.84 18.15 -2.70
N VAL A 4 -5.59 18.54 -2.60
CA VAL A 4 -4.45 17.62 -2.69
C VAL A 4 -4.27 16.95 -1.34
N SER A 5 -4.20 15.62 -1.31
CA SER A 5 -4.02 14.83 -0.09
C SER A 5 -2.69 14.09 -0.09
N CYS A 6 -2.09 13.99 1.09
CA CYS A 6 -1.00 13.09 1.41
C CYS A 6 -1.49 12.05 2.41
N VAL A 7 -1.32 10.77 2.09
CA VAL A 7 -1.67 9.66 2.98
C VAL A 7 -0.40 9.09 3.59
N LEU A 8 -0.40 8.93 4.91
CA LEU A 8 0.72 8.42 5.70
C LEU A 8 0.33 7.10 6.34
N LEU A 9 1.21 6.12 6.28
CA LEU A 9 1.04 4.87 7.00
C LEU A 9 1.77 4.95 8.34
N TRP A 10 1.02 4.88 9.42
CA TRP A 10 1.56 4.80 10.76
C TRP A 10 1.43 3.37 11.29
N ASN A 11 2.54 2.68 11.38
CA ASN A 11 2.57 1.29 11.81
C ASN A 11 2.72 1.21 13.33
N SER A 12 1.83 0.47 13.95
CA SER A 12 1.88 0.16 15.37
C SER A 12 2.98 -0.85 15.74
N PHE A 13 3.71 -1.37 14.75
CA PHE A 13 4.70 -2.43 14.95
C PHE A 13 5.98 -1.97 15.66
N ASP A 14 6.29 -0.68 15.61
CA ASP A 14 7.48 -0.14 16.26
C ASP A 14 7.27 0.16 17.75
N GLY A 15 6.18 -0.32 18.35
CA GLY A 15 5.83 -0.13 19.74
C GLY A 15 5.45 1.31 20.14
N LYS A 16 5.57 2.27 19.21
CA LYS A 16 5.25 3.68 19.43
C LYS A 16 3.83 4.07 19.03
N GLY A 17 3.15 3.24 18.23
CA GLY A 17 1.82 3.51 17.72
C GLY A 17 0.81 2.48 18.25
N GLY A 18 -0.19 2.92 18.98
CA GLY A 18 -1.31 2.12 19.47
C GLY A 18 -2.58 2.96 19.48
N PRO A 19 -3.71 2.37 19.87
CA PRO A 19 -4.97 3.12 19.98
C PRO A 19 -4.85 4.36 20.85
N GLN A 20 -4.08 4.28 21.95
CA GLN A 20 -3.84 5.40 22.84
C GLN A 20 -3.02 6.53 22.19
N ALA A 21 -2.02 6.18 21.40
CA ALA A 21 -1.21 7.15 20.69
C ALA A 21 -2.03 7.85 19.58
N LEU A 22 -2.90 7.10 18.88
CA LEU A 22 -3.83 7.68 17.91
C LEU A 22 -4.80 8.64 18.59
N GLU A 23 -5.34 8.27 19.74
CA GLU A 23 -6.23 9.14 20.53
C GLU A 23 -5.50 10.40 21.00
N ALA A 24 -4.25 10.28 21.42
CA ALA A 24 -3.43 11.44 21.79
C ALA A 24 -3.21 12.41 20.62
N LEU A 25 -2.96 11.88 19.41
CA LEU A 25 -2.87 12.70 18.20
C LEU A 25 -4.20 13.39 17.86
N MET A 26 -5.32 12.69 17.96
CA MET A 26 -6.64 13.29 17.74
C MET A 26 -6.91 14.41 18.73
N ARG A 27 -6.61 14.21 20.02
CA ARG A 27 -6.73 15.27 21.03
C ARG A 27 -5.82 16.47 20.75
N LYS A 28 -4.59 16.21 20.28
CA LYS A 28 -3.64 17.26 19.93
C LYS A 28 -4.18 18.17 18.84
N ILE A 29 -4.76 17.62 17.75
CA ILE A 29 -5.33 18.45 16.69
C ILE A 29 -6.62 19.17 17.14
N GLU A 30 -7.41 18.57 18.03
CA GLU A 30 -8.58 19.22 18.63
C GLU A 30 -8.17 20.43 19.48
N LEU A 31 -7.07 20.32 20.24
CA LEU A 31 -6.50 21.44 21.00
C LEU A 31 -5.98 22.56 20.10
N LEU A 32 -5.56 22.25 18.87
CA LEU A 32 -5.19 23.24 17.85
C LEU A 32 -6.40 23.88 17.17
N GLY A 33 -7.61 23.49 17.56
CA GLY A 33 -8.86 24.06 17.03
C GLY A 33 -9.48 23.26 15.89
N ALA A 34 -9.04 22.01 15.65
CA ALA A 34 -9.67 21.16 14.66
C ALA A 34 -11.09 20.77 15.07
N VAL A 35 -12.01 20.84 14.14
CA VAL A 35 -13.42 20.47 14.32
C VAL A 35 -13.67 19.12 13.69
N ARG A 36 -14.32 18.22 14.40
CA ARG A 36 -14.77 16.94 13.87
C ARG A 36 -15.92 17.15 12.89
N VAL A 37 -15.74 16.76 11.63
CA VAL A 37 -16.71 17.00 10.55
C VAL A 37 -17.43 15.74 10.07
N GLY A 38 -16.93 14.54 10.41
CA GLY A 38 -17.59 13.32 9.98
C GLY A 38 -16.86 12.03 10.30
N ARG A 39 -17.31 10.96 9.64
CA ARG A 39 -16.70 9.64 9.69
C ARG A 39 -16.04 9.32 8.35
N MET A 40 -14.91 8.62 8.41
CA MET A 40 -14.23 8.07 7.25
C MET A 40 -14.44 6.56 7.19
N TYR A 41 -14.70 6.06 5.99
CA TYR A 41 -14.75 4.64 5.71
C TYR A 41 -14.06 4.37 4.39
N ILE A 42 -13.23 3.33 4.36
CA ILE A 42 -12.60 2.83 3.15
C ILE A 42 -12.65 1.30 3.15
N GLU A 43 -12.97 0.71 2.02
CA GLU A 43 -12.93 -0.72 1.80
C GLU A 43 -12.03 -1.03 0.62
N SER A 44 -11.22 -2.07 0.77
CA SER A 44 -10.35 -2.55 -0.30
C SER A 44 -10.48 -4.05 -0.46
N ALA A 45 -11.02 -4.47 -1.60
CA ALA A 45 -11.13 -5.87 -2.02
C ALA A 45 -10.14 -6.16 -3.14
N ILE A 46 -9.50 -7.35 -3.11
CA ILE A 46 -8.58 -7.78 -4.15
C ILE A 46 -9.11 -9.02 -4.85
N TYR A 47 -8.98 -9.03 -6.17
CA TYR A 47 -9.43 -10.07 -7.08
C TYR A 47 -8.23 -10.65 -7.83
N PHE A 48 -8.19 -11.96 -7.97
CA PHE A 48 -7.14 -12.70 -8.67
C PHE A 48 -7.75 -13.43 -9.86
N ALA A 49 -7.08 -13.36 -11.00
CA ALA A 49 -7.48 -14.12 -12.17
C ALA A 49 -7.43 -15.62 -11.87
N THR A 50 -8.46 -16.35 -12.33
CA THR A 50 -8.53 -17.81 -12.25
C THR A 50 -7.73 -18.48 -13.35
N GLN A 51 -7.54 -17.78 -14.48
CA GLN A 51 -6.81 -18.27 -15.63
C GLN A 51 -5.41 -17.64 -15.71
N PRO A 52 -4.35 -18.42 -15.97
CA PRO A 52 -2.97 -17.92 -15.99
C PRO A 52 -2.68 -16.97 -17.18
N LYS A 53 -3.45 -17.06 -18.26
CA LYS A 53 -3.31 -16.25 -19.49
C LYS A 53 -4.13 -14.94 -19.46
N SER A 54 -4.74 -14.58 -18.34
CA SER A 54 -5.50 -13.33 -18.24
C SER A 54 -4.57 -12.13 -18.44
N ALA A 55 -5.01 -11.14 -19.20
CA ALA A 55 -4.29 -9.89 -19.45
C ALA A 55 -4.06 -9.09 -18.18
N CYS A 56 -5.01 -9.10 -17.25
CA CYS A 56 -4.88 -8.54 -15.91
C CYS A 56 -4.88 -9.70 -14.90
N LYS A 57 -3.79 -9.89 -14.18
CA LYS A 57 -3.66 -10.99 -13.20
C LYS A 57 -4.35 -10.67 -11.88
N THR A 58 -4.31 -9.41 -11.50
CA THR A 58 -4.94 -8.96 -10.26
C THR A 58 -5.49 -7.55 -10.42
N PHE A 59 -6.62 -7.30 -9.81
CA PHE A 59 -7.10 -5.93 -9.64
C PHE A 59 -7.64 -5.74 -8.22
N GLN A 60 -7.50 -4.51 -7.74
CA GLN A 60 -7.94 -4.08 -6.42
C GLN A 60 -9.05 -3.05 -6.57
N VAL A 61 -10.16 -3.28 -5.91
CA VAL A 61 -11.32 -2.39 -5.89
C VAL A 61 -11.32 -1.66 -4.57
N LEU A 62 -11.33 -0.32 -4.62
CA LEU A 62 -11.40 0.55 -3.46
C LEU A 62 -12.70 1.36 -3.52
N THR A 63 -13.36 1.47 -2.39
CA THR A 63 -14.52 2.34 -2.18
C THR A 63 -14.31 3.15 -0.92
N THR A 64 -14.78 4.38 -0.89
CA THR A 64 -14.62 5.29 0.24
C THR A 64 -15.87 6.13 0.46
N ALA A 65 -16.10 6.53 1.70
CA ALA A 65 -17.17 7.45 2.05
C ALA A 65 -16.98 8.85 1.45
N GLU A 66 -15.75 9.19 1.02
CA GLU A 66 -15.44 10.48 0.38
C GLU A 66 -16.06 10.60 -1.00
N TYR A 67 -16.12 9.48 -1.73
CA TYR A 67 -16.67 9.40 -3.09
C TYR A 67 -17.71 8.28 -3.16
N PRO A 68 -18.91 8.51 -2.58
CA PRO A 68 -19.89 7.44 -2.37
C PRO A 68 -20.47 6.86 -3.67
N ALA A 69 -20.44 7.64 -4.76
CA ALA A 69 -20.91 7.18 -6.07
C ALA A 69 -19.81 6.53 -6.93
N SER A 70 -18.56 6.58 -6.47
CA SER A 70 -17.40 6.16 -7.27
C SER A 70 -16.72 4.93 -6.69
N CYS A 71 -16.15 4.15 -7.57
CA CYS A 71 -15.31 3.00 -7.27
C CYS A 71 -13.97 3.16 -7.99
N PHE A 72 -12.89 2.90 -7.29
CA PHE A 72 -11.52 3.02 -7.80
C PHE A 72 -10.94 1.63 -8.01
N VAL A 73 -10.48 1.35 -9.22
CA VAL A 73 -9.96 0.04 -9.60
C VAL A 73 -8.49 0.17 -9.98
N LEU A 74 -7.62 -0.38 -9.14
CA LEU A 74 -6.19 -0.45 -9.41
C LEU A 74 -5.85 -1.81 -10.02
N THR A 75 -5.28 -1.78 -11.21
CA THR A 75 -4.82 -2.97 -11.93
C THR A 75 -3.36 -3.32 -11.59
N ASP A 76 -2.90 -4.49 -11.99
CA ASP A 76 -1.53 -4.98 -11.73
C ASP A 76 -0.44 -4.17 -12.47
N ASN A 77 -0.80 -3.42 -13.51
CA ASN A 77 0.09 -2.47 -14.21
C ASN A 77 0.09 -1.06 -13.59
N ASN A 78 -0.41 -0.92 -12.35
CA ASN A 78 -0.52 0.37 -11.62
C ASN A 78 -1.42 1.42 -12.30
N THR A 79 -2.33 1.01 -13.16
CA THR A 79 -3.34 1.92 -13.71
C THR A 79 -4.53 2.00 -12.76
N MET A 80 -4.88 3.23 -12.35
CA MET A 80 -6.08 3.49 -11.55
C MET A 80 -7.23 3.95 -12.45
N LEU A 81 -8.29 3.17 -12.49
CA LEU A 81 -9.55 3.50 -13.16
C LEU A 81 -10.55 4.04 -12.14
N VAL A 82 -11.29 5.05 -12.53
CA VAL A 82 -12.44 5.55 -11.78
C VAL A 82 -13.70 5.05 -12.47
N THR A 83 -14.55 4.36 -11.74
CA THR A 83 -15.77 3.75 -12.25
C THR A 83 -16.96 4.10 -11.35
N ASP A 84 -18.15 3.83 -11.82
CA ASP A 84 -19.37 3.88 -11.01
C ASP A 84 -19.33 2.79 -9.91
N LEU A 85 -20.04 3.03 -8.81
CA LEU A 85 -20.16 2.08 -7.70
C LEU A 85 -20.74 0.73 -8.13
N ALA A 86 -21.58 0.69 -9.19
CA ALA A 86 -22.12 -0.53 -9.78
C ALA A 86 -21.03 -1.50 -10.28
N PHE A 87 -19.80 -1.02 -10.52
CA PHE A 87 -18.67 -1.90 -10.84
C PHE A 87 -18.41 -2.94 -9.74
N ARG A 88 -18.72 -2.63 -8.50
CA ARG A 88 -18.58 -3.57 -7.38
C ARG A 88 -19.49 -4.79 -7.53
N GLU A 89 -20.72 -4.58 -8.01
CA GLU A 89 -21.66 -5.64 -8.31
C GLU A 89 -21.22 -6.40 -9.56
N PHE A 90 -20.82 -5.67 -10.60
CA PHE A 90 -20.29 -6.24 -11.82
C PHE A 90 -19.10 -7.17 -11.56
N ALA A 91 -18.16 -6.78 -10.69
CA ALA A 91 -17.05 -7.64 -10.28
C ALA A 91 -17.52 -8.96 -9.63
N GLY A 92 -18.72 -8.96 -9.04
CA GLY A 92 -19.38 -10.16 -8.52
C GLY A 92 -19.81 -11.14 -9.62
N TYR A 93 -20.17 -10.66 -10.81
CA TYR A 93 -20.51 -11.51 -11.98
C TYR A 93 -19.27 -12.10 -12.66
N LEU A 94 -18.11 -11.54 -12.43
CA LEU A 94 -16.84 -12.03 -12.99
C LEU A 94 -16.26 -13.26 -12.25
N LYS A 95 -17.04 -13.97 -11.43
CA LYS A 95 -16.57 -15.08 -10.58
C LYS A 95 -15.89 -16.22 -11.33
N SER A 96 -16.27 -16.45 -12.59
CA SER A 96 -15.63 -17.46 -13.45
C SER A 96 -14.22 -17.05 -13.89
N PHE A 97 -13.93 -15.75 -13.96
CA PHE A 97 -12.66 -15.20 -14.43
C PHE A 97 -11.79 -14.68 -13.27
N TYR A 98 -12.41 -14.17 -12.21
CA TYR A 98 -11.71 -13.57 -11.08
C TYR A 98 -12.29 -14.02 -9.74
N GLN A 99 -11.41 -14.37 -8.83
CA GLN A 99 -11.77 -14.81 -7.49
C GLN A 99 -11.41 -13.75 -6.45
N ARG A 100 -12.42 -13.26 -5.70
CA ARG A 100 -12.21 -12.37 -4.55
C ARG A 100 -11.59 -13.14 -3.40
N LYS A 101 -10.49 -12.65 -2.82
CA LYS A 101 -9.84 -13.23 -1.64
C LYS A 101 -10.31 -12.51 -0.37
N LYS A 102 -11.36 -13.04 0.27
CA LYS A 102 -11.95 -12.46 1.49
C LYS A 102 -10.93 -12.23 2.62
N LYS A 103 -9.96 -13.13 2.79
CA LYS A 103 -8.90 -13.00 3.82
C LYS A 103 -7.97 -11.80 3.59
N LEU A 104 -7.91 -11.28 2.37
CA LEU A 104 -7.08 -10.14 1.99
C LEU A 104 -7.87 -8.83 1.88
N GLN A 105 -9.15 -8.87 2.19
CA GLN A 105 -9.96 -7.67 2.29
C GLN A 105 -9.46 -6.82 3.45
N VAL A 106 -9.39 -5.52 3.23
CA VAL A 106 -9.01 -4.53 4.25
C VAL A 106 -10.14 -3.52 4.35
N GLU A 107 -10.54 -3.25 5.57
CA GLU A 107 -11.50 -2.21 5.90
C GLU A 107 -10.81 -1.15 6.76
N GLY A 108 -11.07 0.10 6.47
CA GLY A 108 -10.62 1.24 7.26
C GLY A 108 -11.82 2.01 7.81
N LYS A 109 -11.78 2.32 9.10
CA LYS A 109 -12.80 3.12 9.79
C LYS A 109 -12.13 4.24 10.53
N GLY A 110 -12.70 5.44 10.46
CA GLY A 110 -12.04 6.58 11.03
C GLY A 110 -12.90 7.81 11.22
N ILE A 111 -12.23 8.89 11.56
CA ILE A 111 -12.83 10.18 11.88
C ILE A 111 -12.16 11.24 11.02
N LYS A 112 -12.99 12.18 10.54
CA LYS A 112 -12.56 13.34 9.77
C LYS A 112 -12.56 14.58 10.65
N TYR A 113 -11.47 15.33 10.55
CA TYR A 113 -11.30 16.64 11.17
C TYR A 113 -11.02 17.70 10.11
N LYS A 114 -11.41 18.93 10.43
CA LYS A 114 -11.08 20.12 9.65
C LYS A 114 -10.34 21.12 10.53
N LEU A 115 -9.18 21.58 10.07
CA LEU A 115 -8.36 22.60 10.73
C LEU A 115 -7.99 23.68 9.71
N GLY A 116 -8.77 24.77 9.69
CA GLY A 116 -8.64 25.80 8.65
C GLY A 116 -8.89 25.23 7.27
N ASP A 117 -7.90 25.38 6.37
CA ASP A 117 -7.94 24.84 5.00
C ASP A 117 -7.46 23.40 4.90
N PHE A 118 -7.09 22.78 6.02
CA PHE A 118 -6.63 21.41 6.06
C PHE A 118 -7.72 20.45 6.54
N GLY A 119 -7.85 19.34 5.85
CA GLY A 119 -8.57 18.16 6.33
C GLY A 119 -7.57 17.14 6.92
N VAL A 120 -7.92 16.53 8.06
CA VAL A 120 -7.12 15.47 8.66
C VAL A 120 -8.02 14.28 8.96
N ASN A 121 -7.75 13.15 8.33
CA ASN A 121 -8.51 11.93 8.49
C ASN A 121 -7.65 10.88 9.20
N PHE A 122 -8.13 10.37 10.34
CA PHE A 122 -7.51 9.25 11.05
C PHE A 122 -8.28 7.98 10.76
N VAL A 123 -7.62 6.98 10.19
CA VAL A 123 -8.26 5.73 9.75
C VAL A 123 -7.55 4.53 10.38
N THR A 124 -8.30 3.70 11.08
CA THR A 124 -7.83 2.42 11.63
C THR A 124 -8.11 1.31 10.62
N LEU A 125 -7.09 0.53 10.28
CA LEU A 125 -7.18 -0.57 9.31
C LEU A 125 -7.40 -1.91 9.99
N PHE A 126 -8.32 -2.69 9.43
CA PHE A 126 -8.65 -4.05 9.84
C PHE A 126 -8.51 -4.99 8.64
N THR A 127 -8.04 -6.23 8.85
CA THR A 127 -7.92 -7.22 7.76
C THR A 127 -8.87 -8.39 7.98
N GLY A 128 -9.55 -8.81 6.90
CA GLY A 128 -10.44 -9.95 6.88
C GLY A 128 -11.63 -9.77 7.82
N GLN A 129 -12.04 -10.86 8.47
CA GLN A 129 -13.14 -10.88 9.45
C GLN A 129 -12.67 -10.64 10.88
N SER A 130 -11.36 -10.41 11.09
CA SER A 130 -10.82 -10.19 12.43
C SER A 130 -10.96 -8.72 12.83
N ALA A 131 -11.35 -8.49 14.09
CA ALA A 131 -11.35 -7.15 14.67
C ALA A 131 -9.94 -6.62 15.00
N ASN A 132 -8.88 -7.33 14.58
CA ASN A 132 -7.52 -6.96 14.89
C ASN A 132 -7.06 -5.77 14.05
N VAL A 133 -6.62 -4.73 14.72
CA VAL A 133 -6.00 -3.55 14.10
C VAL A 133 -4.69 -3.98 13.45
N ARG A 134 -4.46 -3.52 12.22
CA ARG A 134 -3.25 -3.81 11.43
C ARG A 134 -2.39 -2.60 11.16
N GLY A 135 -2.90 -1.43 11.41
CA GLY A 135 -2.19 -0.16 11.24
C GLY A 135 -3.16 1.00 11.21
N TYR A 136 -2.59 2.18 11.11
CA TYR A 136 -3.33 3.43 11.03
C TYR A 136 -2.92 4.17 9.78
N LEU A 137 -3.88 4.77 9.09
CA LEU A 137 -3.64 5.71 8.01
C LEU A 137 -4.04 7.10 8.47
N ILE A 138 -3.21 8.06 8.15
CA ILE A 138 -3.47 9.47 8.41
C ILE A 138 -3.40 10.17 7.07
N GLU A 139 -4.55 10.69 6.65
CA GLU A 139 -4.64 11.51 5.45
C GLU A 139 -4.66 12.96 5.86
N VAL A 140 -3.79 13.74 5.26
CA VAL A 140 -3.78 15.20 5.36
C VAL A 140 -4.09 15.78 4.00
N SER A 141 -5.15 16.55 3.88
CA SER A 141 -5.57 17.22 2.66
C SER A 141 -5.47 18.73 2.79
N PHE A 142 -5.07 19.40 1.72
CA PHE A 142 -5.12 20.84 1.59
C PHE A 142 -6.24 21.20 0.61
N GLU A 143 -7.35 21.75 1.14
CA GLU A 143 -8.60 21.91 0.38
C GLU A 143 -8.64 23.20 -0.47
N ALA A 144 -7.71 24.14 -0.22
CA ALA A 144 -7.70 25.43 -0.91
C ALA A 144 -7.17 25.36 -2.34
N SER A 145 -6.50 24.26 -2.74
CA SER A 145 -5.92 24.11 -4.09
C SER A 145 -5.93 22.67 -4.56
N CYS A 146 -6.07 22.48 -5.88
CA CYS A 146 -5.95 21.18 -6.56
C CYS A 146 -4.62 21.04 -7.30
N MET A 147 -3.70 21.99 -7.18
CA MET A 147 -2.41 21.98 -7.89
C MET A 147 -1.38 21.18 -7.09
N ILE A 148 -1.15 19.94 -7.47
CA ILE A 148 -0.32 18.97 -6.73
C ILE A 148 1.10 19.51 -6.51
N GLN A 149 1.70 20.16 -7.50
CA GLN A 149 3.07 20.67 -7.42
C GLN A 149 3.25 21.77 -6.36
N LEU A 150 2.24 22.62 -6.20
CA LEU A 150 2.28 23.74 -5.26
C LEU A 150 1.92 23.33 -3.83
N CYS A 151 1.13 22.25 -3.68
CA CYS A 151 0.64 21.81 -2.38
C CYS A 151 1.62 20.89 -1.64
N GLY A 152 2.61 20.30 -2.32
CA GLY A 152 3.54 19.35 -1.71
C GLY A 152 4.29 19.91 -0.52
N ASP A 153 4.86 21.10 -0.67
CA ASP A 153 5.63 21.75 0.40
C ASP A 153 4.74 22.24 1.54
N VAL A 154 3.53 22.71 1.20
CA VAL A 154 2.53 23.15 2.19
C VAL A 154 2.08 21.97 3.06
N LEU A 155 1.77 20.82 2.44
CA LEU A 155 1.42 19.59 3.14
C LEU A 155 2.58 19.09 4.01
N ARG A 156 3.81 19.11 3.47
CA ARG A 156 5.01 18.71 4.21
C ARG A 156 5.21 19.60 5.44
N ALA A 157 5.15 20.91 5.29
CA ALA A 157 5.30 21.85 6.39
C ALA A 157 4.23 21.63 7.46
N PHE A 158 2.95 21.47 7.06
CA PHE A 158 1.87 21.18 7.98
C PHE A 158 2.10 19.87 8.76
N ILE A 159 2.43 18.78 8.06
CA ILE A 159 2.65 17.47 8.68
C ILE A 159 3.81 17.55 9.67
N THR A 160 4.93 18.18 9.31
CA THR A 160 6.10 18.31 10.18
C THR A 160 5.80 19.14 11.44
N GLN A 161 4.98 20.19 11.31
CA GLN A 161 4.65 21.07 12.44
C GLN A 161 3.55 20.50 13.34
N VAL A 162 2.51 19.95 12.75
CA VAL A 162 1.29 19.52 13.48
C VAL A 162 1.41 18.06 13.95
N LEU A 163 2.06 17.22 13.16
CA LEU A 163 2.15 15.78 13.37
C LEU A 163 3.63 15.28 13.44
N PRO A 164 4.52 15.91 14.22
CA PRO A 164 5.93 15.54 14.29
C PRO A 164 6.15 14.09 14.77
N ASP A 165 5.19 13.53 15.52
CA ASP A 165 5.27 12.16 16.02
C ASP A 165 5.16 11.11 14.90
N ILE A 166 4.56 11.49 13.76
CA ILE A 166 4.40 10.64 12.58
C ILE A 166 5.57 10.84 11.62
N CYS A 167 6.04 12.08 11.55
CA CYS A 167 7.12 12.51 10.68
C CYS A 167 8.24 13.06 11.59
N PRO A 168 9.13 12.21 12.10
CA PRO A 168 10.25 12.71 12.92
C PRO A 168 11.04 13.75 12.12
N PRO A 169 11.50 14.83 12.79
CA PRO A 169 12.33 15.84 12.14
C PRO A 169 13.53 15.16 11.50
N VAL A 170 13.74 15.43 10.25
CA VAL A 170 14.73 14.78 9.40
C VAL A 170 16.12 15.13 9.91
N SER A 171 16.74 14.21 10.67
CA SER A 171 18.18 14.20 10.88
C SER A 171 18.92 13.63 9.66
N ASP A 172 18.22 12.98 8.76
CA ASP A 172 18.76 12.36 7.56
C ASP A 172 17.84 12.66 6.35
N PRO A 173 18.30 13.41 5.33
CA PRO A 173 17.49 13.77 4.16
C PRO A 173 16.90 12.54 3.43
N ASN A 174 17.55 11.37 3.55
CA ASN A 174 17.07 10.13 2.95
C ASN A 174 15.93 9.46 3.74
N SER A 175 15.74 9.77 5.02
CA SER A 175 14.67 9.16 5.82
C SER A 175 13.32 9.86 5.66
N ALA A 176 13.30 11.14 5.27
CA ALA A 176 12.06 11.88 5.03
C ALA A 176 11.30 11.39 3.80
N GLU A 177 12.01 10.86 2.81
CA GLU A 177 11.39 10.33 1.59
C GLU A 177 10.56 9.07 1.86
N HIS A 178 10.87 8.31 2.90
CA HIS A 178 10.12 7.09 3.24
C HIS A 178 8.74 7.34 3.86
N ILE A 179 8.46 8.55 4.32
CA ILE A 179 7.20 8.87 4.99
C ILE A 179 6.08 9.12 3.99
N PHE A 180 6.42 9.79 2.88
CA PHE A 180 5.48 10.02 1.80
C PHE A 180 5.37 8.79 0.90
N SER A 181 4.17 8.50 0.42
CA SER A 181 3.97 7.40 -0.52
C SER A 181 4.72 7.64 -1.83
N GLN A 182 5.18 6.57 -2.45
CA GLN A 182 5.84 6.67 -3.77
C GLN A 182 4.92 7.28 -4.82
N SER A 183 3.61 7.04 -4.73
CA SER A 183 2.62 7.64 -5.62
C SER A 183 2.53 9.15 -5.45
N PHE A 184 2.63 9.66 -4.20
CA PHE A 184 2.67 11.11 -3.95
C PHE A 184 3.95 11.75 -4.51
N HIS A 185 5.12 11.16 -4.23
CA HIS A 185 6.39 11.65 -4.78
C HIS A 185 6.38 11.70 -6.30
N ARG A 186 5.91 10.63 -6.93
CA ARG A 186 5.81 10.57 -8.40
C ARG A 186 4.89 11.67 -8.94
N ALA A 187 3.76 11.95 -8.29
CA ALA A 187 2.84 12.99 -8.70
C ALA A 187 3.46 14.39 -8.60
N VAL A 188 4.20 14.65 -7.51
CA VAL A 188 4.91 15.93 -7.31
C VAL A 188 6.04 16.11 -8.33
N GLN A 189 6.82 15.05 -8.61
CA GLN A 189 7.96 15.12 -9.54
C GLN A 189 7.54 15.23 -11.01
N LEU A 190 6.52 14.48 -11.43
CA LEU A 190 6.13 14.43 -12.84
C LEU A 190 5.23 15.60 -13.25
N GLY A 191 4.73 16.38 -12.29
CA GLY A 191 3.92 17.57 -12.57
C GLY A 191 2.64 17.33 -13.35
N SER A 192 2.44 16.10 -13.79
CA SER A 192 1.36 15.69 -14.66
C SER A 192 1.06 14.21 -14.43
N PHE A 193 -0.11 13.92 -13.91
CA PHE A 193 -0.75 12.71 -14.39
C PHE A 193 -1.15 13.02 -15.82
N ASP A 194 -0.54 12.35 -16.80
CA ASP A 194 -1.13 12.24 -18.10
C ASP A 194 -2.58 11.80 -17.88
N THR A 195 -3.46 12.76 -17.93
CA THR A 195 -4.88 12.48 -17.99
C THR A 195 -5.05 11.71 -19.29
N PRO A 196 -5.37 10.41 -19.26
CA PRO A 196 -5.72 9.73 -20.48
C PRO A 196 -6.80 10.63 -21.11
N ARG A 197 -6.62 11.04 -22.34
CA ARG A 197 -7.65 11.72 -23.13
C ARG A 197 -8.78 10.70 -23.33
N TRP A 198 -9.61 10.57 -22.32
CA TRP A 198 -10.89 9.94 -22.49
C TRP A 198 -11.72 10.90 -23.34
N PRO A 199 -12.34 10.40 -24.41
CA PRO A 199 -13.37 11.19 -25.06
C PRO A 199 -14.37 11.58 -23.99
N PRO A 200 -14.89 12.82 -23.99
CA PRO A 200 -15.90 13.21 -23.01
C PRO A 200 -17.02 12.18 -23.11
N CYS A 201 -17.19 11.39 -22.06
CA CYS A 201 -18.37 10.55 -21.93
C CYS A 201 -19.53 11.54 -21.87
N GLN A 202 -20.25 11.67 -22.95
CA GLN A 202 -21.55 12.31 -22.99
C GLN A 202 -22.52 11.40 -22.24
N LEU A 203 -22.37 11.36 -20.92
CA LEU A 203 -23.44 10.90 -20.05
C LEU A 203 -24.49 11.97 -20.06
N ALA A 204 -25.63 11.62 -20.63
CA ALA A 204 -26.81 12.43 -20.67
C ALA A 204 -27.06 13.10 -19.31
N SER A 205 -27.11 14.42 -19.35
CA SER A 205 -27.52 15.27 -18.26
C SER A 205 -28.96 14.94 -17.88
N THR A 206 -29.15 14.13 -16.85
CA THR A 206 -30.37 14.02 -16.10
C THR A 206 -30.04 13.87 -14.62
N ASP A 207 -30.27 14.96 -13.90
CA ASP A 207 -30.59 15.02 -12.48
C ASP A 207 -29.64 14.36 -11.47
N LEU A 208 -28.45 14.95 -11.29
CA LEU A 208 -27.65 14.74 -10.07
C LEU A 208 -27.13 16.09 -9.54
N GLN A 209 -28.01 16.78 -8.82
CA GLN A 209 -27.60 17.77 -7.83
C GLN A 209 -26.95 17.05 -6.66
N SER A 210 -25.69 16.62 -6.81
CA SER A 210 -24.85 16.23 -5.69
C SER A 210 -23.40 16.43 -6.07
N ALA A 211 -22.77 17.37 -5.38
CA ALA A 211 -21.34 17.67 -5.28
C ALA A 211 -20.52 17.29 -6.53
N SER A 212 -20.49 18.21 -7.47
CA SER A 212 -19.85 18.02 -8.77
C SER A 212 -18.37 17.68 -8.66
N MET A 213 -18.02 16.47 -9.01
CA MET A 213 -16.67 16.08 -9.40
C MET A 213 -16.37 16.56 -10.84
N ASP A 214 -16.85 17.73 -11.25
CA ASP A 214 -16.93 18.14 -12.66
C ASP A 214 -15.63 18.70 -13.24
N SER A 215 -14.54 18.79 -12.43
CA SER A 215 -13.27 19.23 -12.96
C SER A 215 -12.29 18.08 -13.18
N PRO A 216 -11.54 18.04 -14.29
CA PRO A 216 -10.48 17.05 -14.53
C PRO A 216 -9.43 17.02 -13.42
N LEU A 217 -9.15 18.16 -12.78
CA LEU A 217 -8.22 18.29 -11.65
C LEU A 217 -8.75 17.60 -10.38
N SER A 218 -10.05 17.68 -10.12
CA SER A 218 -10.69 16.99 -9.01
C SER A 218 -10.55 15.47 -9.13
N HIS A 219 -10.76 14.92 -10.31
CA HIS A 219 -10.53 13.50 -10.61
C HIS A 219 -9.06 13.10 -10.44
N ALA A 220 -8.12 13.95 -10.84
CA ALA A 220 -6.70 13.69 -10.67
C ALA A 220 -6.31 13.61 -9.19
N CYS A 221 -6.79 14.56 -8.37
CA CYS A 221 -6.55 14.55 -6.92
C CYS A 221 -7.16 13.30 -6.26
N ALA A 222 -8.41 12.95 -6.59
CA ALA A 222 -9.07 11.76 -6.07
C ALA A 222 -8.30 10.48 -6.43
N ARG A 223 -7.86 10.34 -7.68
CA ARG A 223 -7.05 9.20 -8.13
C ARG A 223 -5.73 9.12 -7.38
N LEU A 224 -5.03 10.25 -7.21
CA LEU A 224 -3.78 10.31 -6.45
C LEU A 224 -3.99 9.84 -5.01
N THR A 225 -5.00 10.35 -4.33
CA THR A 225 -5.32 9.96 -2.96
C THR A 225 -5.61 8.46 -2.87
N MET A 226 -6.41 7.92 -3.78
CA MET A 226 -6.77 6.51 -3.78
C MET A 226 -5.60 5.60 -4.17
N MET A 227 -4.65 6.06 -4.99
CA MET A 227 -3.40 5.34 -5.27
C MET A 227 -2.52 5.22 -4.01
N GLN A 228 -2.41 6.28 -3.22
CA GLN A 228 -1.68 6.27 -1.95
C GLN A 228 -2.35 5.30 -0.95
N TYR A 229 -3.67 5.34 -0.83
CA TYR A 229 -4.40 4.36 -0.01
C TYR A 229 -4.13 2.93 -0.46
N ALA A 230 -4.19 2.66 -1.76
CA ALA A 230 -3.91 1.32 -2.30
C ALA A 230 -2.49 0.84 -1.97
N GLU A 231 -1.50 1.72 -2.11
CA GLU A 231 -0.09 1.44 -1.82
C GLU A 231 0.10 1.05 -0.34
N HIS A 232 -0.41 1.87 0.58
CA HIS A 232 -0.30 1.61 2.01
C HIS A 232 -1.09 0.38 2.46
N ILE A 233 -2.30 0.17 1.94
CA ILE A 233 -3.09 -1.03 2.20
C ILE A 233 -2.37 -2.29 1.70
N ASN A 234 -1.70 -2.22 0.56
CA ASN A 234 -0.91 -3.33 0.03
C ASN A 234 0.34 -3.61 0.89
N THR A 235 0.93 -2.58 1.48
CA THR A 235 2.02 -2.72 2.46
C THR A 235 1.52 -3.44 3.71
N VAL A 236 0.39 -3.04 4.27
CA VAL A 236 -0.23 -3.71 5.42
C VAL A 236 -0.57 -5.18 5.12
N ARG A 237 -1.06 -5.48 3.92
CA ARG A 237 -1.30 -6.88 3.47
C ARG A 237 -0.02 -7.71 3.42
N ARG A 238 1.10 -7.13 2.97
CA ARG A 238 2.40 -7.83 2.92
C ARG A 238 2.91 -8.16 4.31
N ILE A 239 2.90 -7.19 5.22
CA ILE A 239 3.32 -7.36 6.61
C ILE A 239 2.46 -8.43 7.30
N SER A 240 1.14 -8.39 7.10
CA SER A 240 0.22 -9.39 7.69
C SER A 240 0.48 -10.82 7.21
N ARG A 241 0.99 -11.01 5.99
CA ARG A 241 1.38 -12.33 5.48
C ARG A 241 2.67 -12.84 6.10
N GLN A 242 3.66 -11.98 6.32
CA GLN A 242 4.94 -12.33 6.93
C GLN A 242 4.79 -12.75 8.39
N SER A 243 3.86 -12.15 9.12
CA SER A 243 3.56 -12.51 10.51
C SER A 243 2.92 -13.88 10.67
N ILE A 244 2.34 -14.48 9.63
CA ILE A 244 1.70 -15.80 9.66
C ILE A 244 2.72 -16.92 9.40
N HIS A 245 3.86 -16.62 8.78
CA HIS A 245 4.99 -17.52 8.60
C HIS A 245 6.20 -16.98 9.37
N PRO A 246 6.36 -17.29 10.68
CA PRO A 246 7.63 -17.05 11.35
C PRO A 246 8.69 -17.87 10.60
N ASN A 247 9.73 -17.19 10.15
CA ASN A 247 10.88 -17.72 9.43
C ASN A 247 11.22 -19.16 9.86
N PHE A 248 10.96 -20.13 9.00
CA PHE A 248 11.88 -21.23 8.85
C PHE A 248 13.09 -20.61 8.14
N GLY A 249 14.08 -20.17 8.92
CA GLY A 249 15.38 -19.84 8.40
C GLY A 249 15.88 -21.00 7.54
N PRO A 250 16.71 -20.76 6.52
CA PRO A 250 17.32 -21.83 5.77
C PRO A 250 17.97 -22.79 6.77
N PRO A 251 17.86 -24.10 6.59
CA PRO A 251 18.49 -25.04 7.49
C PRO A 251 19.96 -24.67 7.60
N SER A 252 20.39 -24.33 8.80
CA SER A 252 21.78 -24.09 9.12
C SER A 252 22.57 -25.25 8.54
N SER A 253 23.42 -24.96 7.55
CA SER A 253 24.38 -25.90 6.99
C SER A 253 25.15 -26.47 8.16
N THR A 254 24.85 -27.73 8.48
CA THR A 254 25.58 -28.53 9.42
C THR A 254 27.04 -28.56 8.96
N GLN A 255 27.90 -27.85 9.67
CA GLN A 255 29.33 -27.97 9.54
C GLN A 255 29.66 -29.43 9.85
N TYR A 256 30.00 -30.20 8.81
CA TYR A 256 30.67 -31.44 8.98
C TYR A 256 32.05 -31.10 9.55
N ALA A 257 32.20 -31.34 10.83
CA ALA A 257 33.52 -31.39 11.48
C ALA A 257 34.34 -32.44 10.80
N SER A 258 35.36 -32.05 10.09
CA SER A 258 36.43 -32.92 9.59
C SER A 258 37.23 -33.45 10.78
N THR A 259 36.91 -34.67 11.21
CA THR A 259 37.74 -35.45 12.09
C THR A 259 38.96 -35.90 11.33
N SER A 260 40.09 -35.33 11.65
CA SER A 260 41.45 -35.77 11.24
C SER A 260 41.72 -37.16 11.78
N VAL A 261 41.91 -38.14 10.88
CA VAL A 261 42.42 -39.48 11.16
C VAL A 261 43.95 -39.41 11.20
N PRO A 262 44.64 -39.94 12.25
CA PRO A 262 46.10 -39.93 12.30
C PRO A 262 46.68 -40.97 11.36
N ALA A 263 47.77 -40.59 10.72
CA ALA A 263 48.60 -41.40 9.86
C ALA A 263 49.25 -42.57 10.62
N SER A 264 49.22 -43.78 10.08
CA SER A 264 50.02 -44.93 10.48
C SER A 264 50.97 -45.39 9.35
N PRO A 265 52.10 -45.97 9.67
CA PRO A 265 53.36 -45.87 8.89
C PRO A 265 53.50 -46.84 7.75
N ILE A 266 54.37 -46.44 6.85
CA ILE A 266 54.88 -47.05 5.66
C ILE A 266 55.55 -48.37 6.00
N ILE A 267 55.23 -49.49 5.33
CA ILE A 267 56.06 -50.67 5.17
C ILE A 267 56.36 -50.87 3.68
N THR A 268 57.64 -50.72 3.40
CA THR A 268 58.31 -50.94 2.13
C THR A 268 58.45 -52.44 1.88
N SER A 269 58.13 -52.96 0.71
CA SER A 269 58.82 -54.12 0.09
C SER A 269 58.59 -54.17 -1.41
N ALA A 270 59.67 -54.13 -2.13
CA ALA A 270 59.81 -54.23 -3.58
C ALA A 270 59.92 -55.73 -4.02
N PRO A 271 60.28 -56.03 -5.26
CA PRO A 271 59.40 -56.33 -6.39
C PRO A 271 59.49 -57.74 -6.87
N ARG A 272 58.61 -58.28 -7.69
CA ARG A 272 58.94 -59.41 -8.59
C ARG A 272 58.21 -59.32 -9.92
N THR A 273 59.06 -59.47 -10.91
CA THR A 273 58.90 -59.65 -12.33
C THR A 273 58.14 -60.92 -12.73
N SER A 274 57.48 -60.91 -13.86
CA SER A 274 57.55 -61.85 -15.01
C SER A 274 56.18 -61.82 -15.74
N SER A 275 56.14 -61.32 -16.94
CA SER A 275 56.32 -61.98 -18.26
C SER A 275 55.07 -62.71 -18.77
N ALA A 276 54.77 -62.33 -19.99
CA ALA A 276 54.35 -63.07 -21.14
C ALA A 276 52.85 -63.25 -21.49
N SER A 277 52.50 -62.69 -22.55
CA SER A 277 52.11 -63.23 -23.87
C SER A 277 50.65 -63.64 -24.05
N GLY A 278 50.10 -63.22 -25.18
CA GLY A 278 49.10 -63.95 -25.92
C GLY A 278 47.97 -63.16 -26.48
N ALA A 279 48.10 -62.60 -27.66
CA ALA A 279 47.03 -62.46 -28.64
C ALA A 279 46.93 -63.79 -29.43
N PRO A 280 45.98 -64.03 -30.34
CA PRO A 280 44.86 -63.23 -30.88
C PRO A 280 43.57 -64.07 -31.10
N SER A 281 42.50 -63.46 -31.36
CA SER A 281 41.60 -63.69 -32.52
C SER A 281 40.41 -62.77 -32.43
#